data_4830acab8153088442362b3a684dcdae
#
_entry.id   4830acab8153088442362b3a684dcdae
#
_cell.length_a   1.000
_cell.length_b   1.000
_cell.length_c   1.000
_cell.angle_alpha   90.00
_cell.angle_beta   90.00
_cell.angle_gamma   90.00
#
_symmetry.space_group_name_H-M   'P 1'
#
loop_
_entity.id
_entity.type
_entity.pdbx_description
1 polymer ?
#
loop_
_entity_poly.entity_id
_entity_poly.type
_entity_poly.pdbx_seq_one_letter_code
_entity_poly.pdbx_strand_id
1 'polypeptide(L)'
;MPAAPQLTEPVGDDTDAYVAALRTDLRRLWSNVIQRRAPQVLQTALDPAVAFPSGHTAIALMQAVNIWFQLTKIVDENAAMRSRRMVEAALGPEAVEGSFAAALSALDPALSREDFAQLSTRLSVGPTLTAHPTEAKRVTVLEIHRRIYRLLVSLETQRWTPRERDDIHADIESEIDLLWMTGELRIERPRLADEIEWGLQFFRDALYDAVPQVFDRFTTAATARFGEDLAVTPCVRFHSWIGGDRDGNPNVTTETTRDALARSRQAIVSRYLAEVATAAARISITARIVPVPSDLAARIDRITSASPRAADLIARNPGELFRQALTAMADRLQATLDGAGGYTSVSHFLTDLRTLE
;
A
#
# COMPACT_ATOMS: atom_id res chain seq x y z
N MET A 1 27.88 -13.14 31.59
CA MET A 1 26.97 -13.40 30.49
C MET A 1 25.60 -13.77 31.06
N PRO A 2 24.56 -12.98 30.90
CA PRO A 2 23.22 -13.43 31.27
C PRO A 2 22.76 -14.50 30.29
N ALA A 3 22.20 -15.59 30.82
CA ALA A 3 21.65 -16.69 30.04
C ALA A 3 20.51 -16.16 29.15
N ALA A 4 20.50 -16.59 27.89
CA ALA A 4 19.40 -16.32 26.97
C ALA A 4 18.09 -16.83 27.60
N PRO A 5 16.98 -16.06 27.52
CA PRO A 5 15.69 -16.55 27.99
C PRO A 5 15.31 -17.81 27.21
N GLN A 6 15.05 -18.88 27.93
CA GLN A 6 14.49 -20.10 27.35
C GLN A 6 13.12 -19.76 26.77
N LEU A 7 12.97 -20.00 25.47
CA LEU A 7 11.69 -19.92 24.76
C LEU A 7 10.69 -20.87 25.44
N THR A 8 9.78 -20.32 26.22
CA THR A 8 8.63 -21.01 26.76
C THR A 8 7.48 -20.88 25.76
N GLU A 9 7.14 -22.00 25.15
CA GLU A 9 6.05 -22.29 24.22
C GLU A 9 6.20 -21.75 22.77
N PRO A 10 5.97 -22.61 21.77
CA PRO A 10 6.07 -22.22 20.38
C PRO A 10 4.88 -21.30 20.02
N VAL A 11 5.20 -20.11 19.51
CA VAL A 11 4.26 -19.18 18.86
C VAL A 11 3.45 -19.88 17.73
N GLY A 12 3.80 -21.14 17.39
CA GLY A 12 3.19 -21.92 16.31
C GLY A 12 1.79 -22.46 16.60
N ASP A 13 1.49 -22.84 17.82
CA ASP A 13 0.24 -23.58 18.14
C ASP A 13 -1.02 -22.70 18.01
N ASP A 14 -0.95 -21.43 18.40
CA ASP A 14 -2.07 -20.47 18.24
C ASP A 14 -2.28 -20.06 16.77
N THR A 15 -1.22 -20.01 15.97
CA THR A 15 -1.30 -19.68 14.54
C THR A 15 -1.96 -20.80 13.74
N ASP A 16 -1.63 -22.06 14.00
CA ASP A 16 -2.22 -23.22 13.32
C ASP A 16 -3.71 -23.37 13.65
N ALA A 17 -4.08 -23.20 14.91
CA ALA A 17 -5.48 -23.20 15.34
C ALA A 17 -6.27 -22.05 14.68
N TYR A 18 -5.68 -20.85 14.60
CA TYR A 18 -6.28 -19.71 13.93
C TYR A 18 -6.49 -19.97 12.43
N VAL A 19 -5.49 -20.49 11.73
CA VAL A 19 -5.56 -20.85 10.30
C VAL A 19 -6.64 -21.89 10.05
N ALA A 20 -6.72 -22.93 10.90
CA ALA A 20 -7.73 -23.96 10.79
C ALA A 20 -9.16 -23.43 10.97
N ALA A 21 -9.37 -22.54 11.94
CA ALA A 21 -10.65 -21.88 12.18
C ALA A 21 -11.04 -21.00 10.98
N LEU A 22 -10.10 -20.17 10.49
CA LEU A 22 -10.34 -19.28 9.37
C LEU A 22 -10.65 -20.04 8.08
N ARG A 23 -9.92 -21.12 7.79
CA ARG A 23 -10.20 -22.02 6.65
C ARG A 23 -11.58 -22.67 6.78
N THR A 24 -12.00 -23.02 7.99
CA THR A 24 -13.33 -23.61 8.22
C THR A 24 -14.44 -22.59 7.90
N ASP A 25 -14.30 -21.35 8.38
CA ASP A 25 -15.26 -20.28 8.09
C ASP A 25 -15.32 -19.97 6.60
N LEU A 26 -14.17 -19.79 5.95
CA LEU A 26 -14.13 -19.53 4.50
C LEU A 26 -14.68 -20.70 3.69
N ARG A 27 -14.45 -21.96 4.12
CA ARG A 27 -15.00 -23.12 3.43
C ARG A 27 -16.53 -23.13 3.52
N ARG A 28 -17.09 -22.73 4.65
CA ARG A 28 -18.55 -22.58 4.81
C ARG A 28 -19.10 -21.51 3.85
N LEU A 29 -18.49 -20.30 3.83
CA LEU A 29 -18.93 -19.19 2.96
C LEU A 29 -18.80 -19.55 1.48
N TRP A 30 -17.67 -20.13 1.10
CA TRP A 30 -17.44 -20.63 -0.26
C TRP A 30 -18.47 -21.72 -0.65
N SER A 31 -18.78 -22.66 0.24
CA SER A 31 -19.80 -23.70 0.00
C SER A 31 -21.18 -23.10 -0.21
N ASN A 32 -21.55 -22.07 0.53
CA ASN A 32 -22.80 -21.33 0.34
C ASN A 32 -22.91 -20.74 -1.06
N VAL A 33 -21.81 -20.12 -1.54
CA VAL A 33 -21.75 -19.56 -2.91
C VAL A 33 -21.89 -20.67 -3.96
N ILE A 34 -21.14 -21.78 -3.81
CA ILE A 34 -21.25 -22.92 -4.76
C ILE A 34 -22.65 -23.52 -4.75
N GLN A 35 -23.28 -23.65 -3.56
CA GLN A 35 -24.65 -24.16 -3.45
C GLN A 35 -25.66 -23.28 -4.22
N ARG A 36 -25.44 -21.96 -4.25
CA ARG A 36 -26.31 -21.03 -5.02
C ARG A 36 -26.00 -21.00 -6.51
N ARG A 37 -24.73 -21.09 -6.88
CA ARG A 37 -24.27 -20.82 -8.26
C ARG A 37 -24.13 -22.08 -9.10
N ALA A 38 -23.69 -23.20 -8.49
CA ALA A 38 -23.41 -24.45 -9.17
C ALA A 38 -23.61 -25.65 -8.22
N PRO A 39 -24.85 -25.90 -7.73
CA PRO A 39 -25.10 -26.93 -6.72
C PRO A 39 -24.65 -28.32 -7.16
N GLN A 40 -24.65 -28.59 -8.47
CA GLN A 40 -24.27 -29.88 -9.05
C GLN A 40 -22.78 -30.23 -8.86
N VAL A 41 -21.90 -29.28 -8.51
CA VAL A 41 -20.47 -29.54 -8.28
C VAL A 41 -20.09 -29.51 -6.82
N LEU A 42 -20.98 -29.12 -5.91
CA LEU A 42 -20.65 -28.92 -4.51
C LEU A 42 -20.06 -30.17 -3.89
N GLN A 43 -20.68 -31.32 -4.08
CA GLN A 43 -20.21 -32.55 -3.45
C GLN A 43 -18.82 -32.96 -3.95
N THR A 44 -18.58 -32.88 -5.26
CA THR A 44 -17.26 -33.15 -5.85
C THR A 44 -16.20 -32.13 -5.40
N ALA A 45 -16.58 -30.88 -5.25
CA ALA A 45 -15.69 -29.85 -4.78
C ALA A 45 -15.29 -30.00 -3.28
N LEU A 46 -16.16 -30.62 -2.49
CA LEU A 46 -15.92 -30.90 -1.07
C LEU A 46 -15.17 -32.21 -0.82
N ASP A 47 -15.39 -33.21 -1.67
CA ASP A 47 -14.82 -34.55 -1.54
C ASP A 47 -14.13 -35.00 -2.84
N PRO A 48 -12.77 -35.06 -2.82
CA PRO A 48 -11.99 -35.51 -3.97
C PRO A 48 -12.24 -36.97 -4.38
N ALA A 49 -12.87 -37.80 -3.55
CA ALA A 49 -13.22 -39.20 -3.87
C ALA A 49 -14.38 -39.29 -4.83
N VAL A 50 -15.17 -38.22 -4.99
CA VAL A 50 -16.29 -38.18 -5.96
C VAL A 50 -15.72 -38.04 -7.37
N ALA A 51 -16.28 -38.84 -8.31
CA ALA A 51 -15.82 -38.87 -9.70
C ALA A 51 -15.84 -37.47 -10.35
N PHE A 52 -14.78 -37.16 -11.08
CA PHE A 52 -14.64 -35.87 -11.77
C PHE A 52 -15.70 -35.78 -12.90
N PRO A 53 -16.49 -34.70 -12.94
CA PRO A 53 -17.54 -34.54 -13.95
C PRO A 53 -16.95 -34.21 -15.33
N SER A 54 -17.77 -34.24 -16.36
CA SER A 54 -17.40 -33.88 -17.74
C SER A 54 -18.17 -32.65 -18.24
N GLY A 55 -17.75 -32.11 -19.37
CA GLY A 55 -18.41 -30.97 -20.03
C GLY A 55 -18.49 -29.71 -19.20
N HIS A 56 -19.58 -28.98 -19.24
CA HIS A 56 -19.77 -27.71 -18.52
C HIS A 56 -19.70 -27.86 -17.01
N THR A 57 -20.07 -29.04 -16.48
CA THR A 57 -19.96 -29.29 -15.04
C THR A 57 -18.48 -29.35 -14.58
N ALA A 58 -17.59 -29.87 -15.44
CA ALA A 58 -16.15 -29.85 -15.16
C ALA A 58 -15.60 -28.42 -15.08
N ILE A 59 -16.05 -27.54 -15.98
CA ILE A 59 -15.64 -26.11 -15.95
C ILE A 59 -16.08 -25.45 -14.64
N ALA A 60 -17.33 -25.66 -14.22
CA ALA A 60 -17.83 -25.11 -12.96
C ALA A 60 -17.08 -25.67 -11.74
N LEU A 61 -16.70 -26.96 -11.75
CA LEU A 61 -15.87 -27.56 -10.71
C LEU A 61 -14.48 -26.93 -10.68
N MET A 62 -13.84 -26.78 -11.83
CA MET A 62 -12.51 -26.12 -11.92
C MET A 62 -12.56 -24.69 -11.37
N GLN A 63 -13.61 -23.95 -11.70
CA GLN A 63 -13.81 -22.59 -11.18
C GLN A 63 -13.99 -22.60 -9.65
N ALA A 64 -14.80 -23.50 -9.12
CA ALA A 64 -15.00 -23.64 -7.67
C ALA A 64 -13.69 -23.94 -6.95
N VAL A 65 -12.92 -24.91 -7.43
CA VAL A 65 -11.64 -25.31 -6.86
C VAL A 65 -10.61 -24.19 -6.98
N ASN A 66 -10.56 -23.49 -8.10
CA ASN A 66 -9.66 -22.37 -8.30
C ASN A 66 -9.95 -21.23 -7.31
N ILE A 67 -11.21 -20.86 -7.09
CA ILE A 67 -11.59 -19.86 -6.08
C ILE A 67 -11.15 -20.33 -4.69
N TRP A 68 -11.32 -21.61 -4.37
CA TRP A 68 -10.86 -22.16 -3.09
C TRP A 68 -9.34 -21.99 -2.91
N PHE A 69 -8.52 -22.26 -3.93
CA PHE A 69 -7.09 -22.04 -3.87
C PHE A 69 -6.73 -20.55 -3.70
N GLN A 70 -7.48 -19.66 -4.34
CA GLN A 70 -7.27 -18.21 -4.14
C GLN A 70 -7.57 -17.80 -2.69
N LEU A 71 -8.66 -18.31 -2.10
CA LEU A 71 -9.02 -18.05 -0.71
C LEU A 71 -7.97 -18.61 0.26
N THR A 72 -7.47 -19.83 0.05
CA THR A 72 -6.42 -20.40 0.91
C THR A 72 -5.14 -19.60 0.85
N LYS A 73 -4.76 -19.07 -0.32
CA LYS A 73 -3.62 -18.18 -0.44
C LYS A 73 -3.80 -16.89 0.38
N ILE A 74 -4.99 -16.30 0.35
CA ILE A 74 -5.29 -15.10 1.15
C ILE A 74 -5.19 -15.41 2.66
N VAL A 75 -5.65 -16.60 3.09
CA VAL A 75 -5.48 -17.05 4.48
C VAL A 75 -4.01 -17.16 4.86
N ASP A 76 -3.20 -17.79 4.00
CA ASP A 76 -1.77 -17.99 4.27
C ASP A 76 -1.03 -16.64 4.37
N GLU A 77 -1.36 -15.67 3.52
CA GLU A 77 -0.83 -14.30 3.60
C GLU A 77 -1.24 -13.59 4.90
N ASN A 78 -2.51 -13.72 5.31
CA ASN A 78 -3.00 -13.15 6.57
C ASN A 78 -2.31 -13.80 7.77
N ALA A 79 -2.19 -15.12 7.79
CA ALA A 79 -1.53 -15.88 8.85
C ALA A 79 -0.05 -15.52 8.99
N ALA A 80 0.67 -15.37 7.87
CA ALA A 80 2.07 -14.97 7.88
C ALA A 80 2.25 -13.58 8.50
N MET A 81 1.38 -12.62 8.15
CA MET A 81 1.42 -11.27 8.73
C MET A 81 1.05 -11.27 10.21
N ARG A 82 0.06 -12.08 10.62
CA ARG A 82 -0.29 -12.26 12.03
C ARG A 82 0.87 -12.84 12.83
N SER A 83 1.49 -13.91 12.34
CA SER A 83 2.66 -14.55 12.98
C SER A 83 3.80 -13.56 13.18
N ARG A 84 4.13 -12.76 12.17
CA ARG A 84 5.16 -11.71 12.29
C ARG A 84 4.84 -10.71 13.39
N ARG A 85 3.59 -10.25 13.49
CA ARG A 85 3.15 -9.34 14.57
C ARG A 85 3.25 -9.97 15.95
N MET A 86 2.92 -11.26 16.06
CA MET A 86 3.04 -12.00 17.32
C MET A 86 4.50 -12.16 17.76
N VAL A 87 5.40 -12.49 16.83
CA VAL A 87 6.85 -12.56 17.09
C VAL A 87 7.38 -11.19 17.52
N GLU A 88 7.03 -10.13 16.81
CA GLU A 88 7.44 -8.77 17.16
C GLU A 88 6.92 -8.35 18.55
N ALA A 89 5.67 -8.64 18.86
CA ALA A 89 5.06 -8.30 20.16
C ALA A 89 5.66 -9.09 21.34
N ALA A 90 6.03 -10.36 21.11
CA ALA A 90 6.57 -11.22 22.16
C ALA A 90 8.08 -11.07 22.37
N LEU A 91 8.84 -10.89 21.30
CA LEU A 91 10.31 -10.99 21.30
C LEU A 91 11.00 -9.71 20.84
N GLY A 92 10.25 -8.70 20.38
CA GLY A 92 10.77 -7.48 19.82
C GLY A 92 11.04 -7.52 18.31
N PRO A 93 11.28 -6.36 17.69
CA PRO A 93 11.46 -6.23 16.24
C PRO A 93 12.73 -6.92 15.71
N GLU A 94 13.74 -7.14 16.55
CA GLU A 94 14.99 -7.82 16.18
C GLU A 94 14.79 -9.32 15.95
N ALA A 95 13.76 -9.92 16.55
CA ALA A 95 13.41 -11.32 16.34
C ALA A 95 12.65 -11.58 15.04
N VAL A 96 12.18 -10.52 14.37
CA VAL A 96 11.43 -10.65 13.12
C VAL A 96 12.40 -10.77 11.95
N GLU A 97 12.48 -11.96 11.37
CA GLU A 97 13.36 -12.22 10.21
C GLU A 97 13.07 -11.24 9.05
N GLY A 98 14.14 -10.67 8.48
CA GLY A 98 14.05 -9.69 7.41
C GLY A 98 13.56 -8.30 7.82
N SER A 99 13.43 -8.02 9.14
CA SER A 99 13.21 -6.67 9.63
C SER A 99 14.49 -5.83 9.59
N PHE A 100 14.36 -4.51 9.56
CA PHE A 100 15.51 -3.62 9.68
C PHE A 100 16.21 -3.75 11.04
N ALA A 101 15.46 -3.99 12.10
CA ALA A 101 16.01 -4.19 13.43
C ALA A 101 16.90 -5.46 13.46
N ALA A 102 16.42 -6.59 12.91
CA ALA A 102 17.22 -7.81 12.78
C ALA A 102 18.46 -7.59 11.90
N ALA A 103 18.31 -6.93 10.76
CA ALA A 103 19.42 -6.67 9.85
C ALA A 103 20.48 -5.75 10.48
N LEU A 104 20.04 -4.69 11.16
CA LEU A 104 20.97 -3.76 11.80
C LEU A 104 21.62 -4.38 13.04
N SER A 105 20.94 -5.19 13.83
CA SER A 105 21.53 -5.88 15.00
C SER A 105 22.62 -6.88 14.60
N ALA A 106 22.54 -7.44 13.39
CA ALA A 106 23.53 -8.37 12.84
C ALA A 106 24.80 -7.68 12.29
N LEU A 107 24.83 -6.34 12.18
CA LEU A 107 26.02 -5.62 11.73
C LEU A 107 27.14 -5.68 12.80
N ASP A 108 28.38 -5.48 12.36
CA ASP A 108 29.57 -5.41 13.23
C ASP A 108 29.30 -4.49 14.44
N PRO A 109 29.44 -4.98 15.68
CA PRO A 109 29.29 -4.16 16.88
C PRO A 109 30.25 -2.95 16.93
N ALA A 110 31.39 -3.02 16.24
CA ALA A 110 32.37 -1.95 16.18
C ALA A 110 32.04 -0.86 15.15
N LEU A 111 30.99 -1.06 14.32
CA LEU A 111 30.57 -0.06 13.33
C LEU A 111 30.13 1.23 14.05
N SER A 112 30.85 2.32 13.78
CA SER A 112 30.52 3.61 14.38
C SER A 112 29.28 4.24 13.75
N ARG A 113 28.68 5.21 14.47
CA ARG A 113 27.56 6.01 13.97
C ARG A 113 27.94 6.78 12.71
N GLU A 114 29.15 7.35 12.69
CA GLU A 114 29.68 8.13 11.58
C GLU A 114 29.86 7.28 10.34
N ASP A 115 30.41 6.09 10.51
CA ASP A 115 30.58 5.13 9.40
C ASP A 115 29.23 4.67 8.86
N PHE A 116 28.25 4.39 9.74
CA PHE A 116 26.92 4.04 9.33
C PHE A 116 26.22 5.21 8.60
N ALA A 117 26.35 6.43 9.07
CA ALA A 117 25.82 7.61 8.41
C ALA A 117 26.37 7.74 6.98
N GLN A 118 27.68 7.54 6.79
CA GLN A 118 28.29 7.53 5.45
C GLN A 118 27.78 6.36 4.59
N LEU A 119 27.67 5.16 5.15
CA LEU A 119 27.11 4.00 4.44
C LEU A 119 25.66 4.26 4.02
N SER A 120 24.86 4.84 4.88
CA SER A 120 23.44 5.12 4.60
C SER A 120 23.23 6.03 3.38
N THR A 121 24.14 6.97 3.14
CA THR A 121 24.08 7.83 1.94
C THR A 121 24.34 7.08 0.64
N ARG A 122 24.97 5.91 0.70
CA ARG A 122 25.30 5.05 -0.45
C ARG A 122 24.27 3.95 -0.68
N LEU A 123 23.34 3.75 0.25
CA LEU A 123 22.26 2.79 0.06
C LEU A 123 21.36 3.23 -1.10
N SER A 124 21.11 2.29 -2.01
CA SER A 124 20.20 2.51 -3.12
C SER A 124 19.49 1.20 -3.45
N VAL A 125 18.18 1.22 -3.37
CA VAL A 125 17.31 0.09 -3.72
C VAL A 125 16.39 0.56 -4.82
N GLY A 126 16.51 -0.04 -6.01
CA GLY A 126 15.80 0.37 -7.22
C GLY A 126 14.86 -0.72 -7.75
N PRO A 127 13.68 -0.96 -7.14
CA PRO A 127 12.71 -1.87 -7.73
C PRO A 127 12.28 -1.38 -9.11
N THR A 128 12.34 -2.27 -10.10
CA THR A 128 11.94 -1.95 -11.48
C THR A 128 10.64 -2.66 -11.81
N LEU A 129 9.60 -1.88 -12.12
CA LEU A 129 8.31 -2.41 -12.55
C LEU A 129 8.39 -2.86 -14.01
N THR A 130 7.90 -4.07 -14.26
CA THR A 130 7.82 -4.65 -15.59
C THR A 130 6.39 -5.10 -15.87
N ALA A 131 5.95 -4.99 -17.13
CA ALA A 131 4.73 -5.66 -17.58
C ALA A 131 5.10 -7.10 -17.97
N HIS A 132 4.47 -8.09 -17.31
CA HIS A 132 4.69 -9.48 -17.68
C HIS A 132 3.67 -9.92 -18.72
N PRO A 133 4.10 -10.38 -19.93
CA PRO A 133 3.16 -10.74 -21.00
C PRO A 133 2.21 -11.87 -20.65
N THR A 134 2.56 -12.69 -19.65
CA THR A 134 1.76 -13.83 -19.18
C THR A 134 0.87 -13.48 -17.97
N GLU A 135 0.85 -12.22 -17.50
CA GLU A 135 -0.07 -11.84 -16.45
C GLU A 135 -1.50 -11.79 -17.01
N ALA A 136 -2.18 -12.93 -16.88
CA ALA A 136 -3.53 -13.12 -17.38
C ALA A 136 -4.60 -12.67 -16.39
N LYS A 137 -4.26 -12.45 -15.09
CA LYS A 137 -5.24 -12.06 -14.08
C LYS A 137 -5.72 -10.63 -14.26
N ARG A 138 -7.02 -10.45 -14.10
CA ARG A 138 -7.62 -9.10 -14.13
C ARG A 138 -7.35 -8.37 -12.83
N VAL A 139 -7.06 -7.08 -12.92
CA VAL A 139 -6.91 -6.19 -11.73
C VAL A 139 -8.12 -6.31 -10.79
N THR A 140 -9.32 -6.42 -11.35
CA THR A 140 -10.56 -6.62 -10.58
C THR A 140 -10.48 -7.81 -9.62
N VAL A 141 -9.87 -8.93 -10.04
CA VAL A 141 -9.67 -10.11 -9.17
C VAL A 141 -8.73 -9.79 -8.01
N LEU A 142 -7.64 -9.06 -8.28
CA LEU A 142 -6.68 -8.64 -7.24
C LEU A 142 -7.34 -7.68 -6.24
N GLU A 143 -8.21 -6.80 -6.71
CA GLU A 143 -8.98 -5.90 -5.84
C GLU A 143 -9.97 -6.65 -4.94
N ILE A 144 -10.64 -7.70 -5.45
CA ILE A 144 -11.51 -8.57 -4.65
C ILE A 144 -10.66 -9.28 -3.58
N HIS A 145 -9.50 -9.84 -3.95
CA HIS A 145 -8.57 -10.46 -2.98
C HIS A 145 -8.18 -9.49 -1.87
N ARG A 146 -7.86 -8.25 -2.21
CA ARG A 146 -7.49 -7.19 -1.24
C ARG A 146 -8.66 -6.87 -0.30
N ARG A 147 -9.90 -6.81 -0.79
CA ARG A 147 -11.08 -6.58 0.05
C ARG A 147 -11.31 -7.75 1.00
N ILE A 148 -11.26 -9.00 0.51
CA ILE A 148 -11.34 -10.19 1.37
C ILE A 148 -10.25 -10.16 2.43
N TYR A 149 -8.98 -9.88 2.06
CA TYR A 149 -7.87 -9.79 3.02
C TYR A 149 -8.14 -8.76 4.12
N ARG A 150 -8.65 -7.57 3.77
CA ARG A 150 -9.00 -6.53 4.75
C ARG A 150 -10.11 -6.96 5.69
N LEU A 151 -11.11 -7.67 5.19
CA LEU A 151 -12.19 -8.24 6.01
C LEU A 151 -11.64 -9.31 6.98
N LEU A 152 -10.72 -10.17 6.52
CA LEU A 152 -10.03 -11.12 7.41
C LEU A 152 -9.24 -10.42 8.51
N VAL A 153 -8.48 -9.37 8.17
CA VAL A 153 -7.79 -8.54 9.18
C VAL A 153 -8.77 -7.92 10.17
N SER A 154 -9.95 -7.50 9.73
CA SER A 154 -10.99 -6.99 10.63
C SER A 154 -11.49 -8.06 11.60
N LEU A 155 -11.57 -9.33 11.19
CA LEU A 155 -11.96 -10.45 12.04
C LEU A 155 -10.92 -10.82 13.12
N GLU A 156 -9.66 -10.41 12.99
CA GLU A 156 -8.61 -10.64 13.98
C GLU A 156 -8.93 -9.93 15.32
N THR A 157 -9.70 -8.85 15.29
CA THR A 157 -10.05 -8.10 16.49
C THR A 157 -11.25 -8.72 17.23
N GLN A 158 -11.18 -8.80 18.56
CA GLN A 158 -12.25 -9.31 19.41
C GLN A 158 -13.33 -8.28 19.77
N ARG A 159 -13.22 -7.05 19.26
CA ARG A 159 -14.15 -5.95 19.61
C ARG A 159 -15.56 -6.12 19.02
N TRP A 160 -15.70 -6.96 18.00
CA TRP A 160 -16.96 -7.12 17.27
C TRP A 160 -17.97 -7.97 18.06
N THR A 161 -19.22 -7.51 18.08
CA THR A 161 -20.34 -8.32 18.53
C THR A 161 -20.60 -9.49 17.57
N PRO A 162 -21.32 -10.56 17.99
CA PRO A 162 -21.66 -11.65 17.06
C PRO A 162 -22.35 -11.16 15.78
N ARG A 163 -23.29 -10.20 15.88
CA ARG A 163 -23.96 -9.63 14.70
C ARG A 163 -23.00 -8.94 13.77
N GLU A 164 -22.08 -8.12 14.27
CA GLU A 164 -21.08 -7.44 13.45
C GLU A 164 -20.10 -8.43 12.80
N ARG A 165 -19.77 -9.54 13.45
CA ARG A 165 -19.00 -10.62 12.83
C ARG A 165 -19.78 -11.31 11.72
N ASP A 166 -21.08 -11.53 11.90
CA ASP A 166 -21.96 -12.08 10.86
C ASP A 166 -22.06 -11.13 9.66
N ASP A 167 -22.12 -9.82 9.90
CA ASP A 167 -22.08 -8.82 8.82
C ASP A 167 -20.75 -8.89 8.01
N ILE A 168 -19.60 -9.02 8.70
CA ILE A 168 -18.30 -9.19 8.03
C ILE A 168 -18.24 -10.51 7.23
N HIS A 169 -18.80 -11.61 7.78
CA HIS A 169 -18.89 -12.88 7.05
C HIS A 169 -19.77 -12.75 5.81
N ALA A 170 -20.89 -12.03 5.90
CA ALA A 170 -21.77 -11.76 4.75
C ALA A 170 -21.05 -10.94 3.65
N ASP A 171 -20.24 -9.95 4.06
CA ASP A 171 -19.41 -9.18 3.14
C ASP A 171 -18.37 -10.07 2.44
N ILE A 172 -17.69 -10.96 3.17
CA ILE A 172 -16.74 -11.93 2.59
C ILE A 172 -17.47 -12.85 1.60
N GLU A 173 -18.65 -13.36 1.98
CA GLU A 173 -19.46 -14.23 1.10
C GLU A 173 -19.85 -13.50 -0.18
N SER A 174 -20.18 -12.22 -0.09
CA SER A 174 -20.50 -11.37 -1.26
C SER A 174 -19.27 -11.18 -2.17
N GLU A 175 -18.09 -11.02 -1.63
CA GLU A 175 -16.85 -10.92 -2.42
C GLU A 175 -16.50 -12.27 -3.08
N ILE A 176 -16.73 -13.40 -2.42
CA ILE A 176 -16.58 -14.75 -3.02
C ILE A 176 -17.58 -14.93 -4.15
N ASP A 177 -18.82 -14.49 -3.97
CA ASP A 177 -19.84 -14.53 -5.01
C ASP A 177 -19.45 -13.66 -6.22
N LEU A 178 -18.86 -12.51 -5.97
CA LEU A 178 -18.33 -11.63 -7.02
C LEU A 178 -17.14 -12.28 -7.76
N LEU A 179 -16.24 -13.00 -7.06
CA LEU A 179 -15.19 -13.80 -7.70
C LEU A 179 -15.78 -14.85 -8.64
N TRP A 180 -16.86 -15.51 -8.23
CA TRP A 180 -17.55 -16.50 -9.08
C TRP A 180 -18.07 -15.88 -10.38
N MET A 181 -18.61 -14.67 -10.31
CA MET A 181 -19.17 -13.95 -11.46
C MET A 181 -18.10 -13.22 -12.29
N THR A 182 -16.90 -13.07 -11.77
CA THR A 182 -15.81 -12.35 -12.45
C THR A 182 -14.99 -13.31 -13.28
N GLY A 183 -14.88 -13.06 -14.58
CA GLY A 183 -13.94 -13.80 -15.44
C GLY A 183 -12.50 -13.54 -14.95
N GLU A 184 -11.79 -14.60 -14.56
CA GLU A 184 -10.43 -14.49 -14.04
C GLU A 184 -9.44 -14.09 -15.13
N LEU A 185 -9.58 -14.68 -16.30
CA LEU A 185 -8.66 -14.48 -17.41
C LEU A 185 -9.14 -13.37 -18.35
N ARG A 186 -8.17 -12.65 -18.87
CA ARG A 186 -8.42 -11.72 -19.99
C ARG A 186 -8.49 -12.51 -21.27
N ILE A 187 -9.54 -12.26 -22.03
CA ILE A 187 -9.73 -12.83 -23.37
C ILE A 187 -8.96 -12.00 -24.40
N GLU A 188 -8.87 -10.67 -24.18
CA GLU A 188 -8.19 -9.75 -25.09
C GLU A 188 -6.77 -9.44 -24.59
N ARG A 189 -5.84 -9.34 -25.55
CA ARG A 189 -4.47 -8.92 -25.26
C ARG A 189 -4.50 -7.47 -24.76
N PRO A 190 -3.86 -7.15 -23.62
CA PRO A 190 -3.83 -5.78 -23.10
C PRO A 190 -3.14 -4.84 -24.09
N ARG A 191 -3.62 -3.61 -24.13
CA ARG A 191 -2.94 -2.52 -24.83
C ARG A 191 -1.84 -1.97 -23.93
N LEU A 192 -0.82 -1.39 -24.53
CA LEU A 192 0.27 -0.79 -23.76
C LEU A 192 -0.20 0.32 -22.80
N ALA A 193 -1.26 1.06 -23.18
CA ALA A 193 -1.90 2.05 -22.30
C ALA A 193 -2.51 1.42 -21.04
N ASP A 194 -3.03 0.19 -21.13
CA ASP A 194 -3.56 -0.56 -20.00
C ASP A 194 -2.43 -1.03 -19.08
N GLU A 195 -1.31 -1.47 -19.66
CA GLU A 195 -0.12 -1.88 -18.90
C GLU A 195 0.46 -0.71 -18.09
N ILE A 196 0.53 0.49 -18.68
CA ILE A 196 0.96 1.72 -17.99
C ILE A 196 0.02 2.01 -16.81
N GLU A 197 -1.29 1.95 -17.03
CA GLU A 197 -2.27 2.24 -15.99
C GLU A 197 -2.18 1.24 -14.84
N TRP A 198 -1.97 -0.05 -15.13
CA TRP A 198 -1.79 -1.07 -14.09
C TRP A 198 -0.50 -0.89 -13.30
N GLY A 199 0.60 -0.56 -13.95
CA GLY A 199 1.82 -0.22 -13.25
C GLY A 199 1.62 0.95 -12.28
N LEU A 200 0.87 1.97 -12.67
CA LEU A 200 0.54 3.11 -11.84
C LEU A 200 -0.46 2.77 -10.71
N GLN A 201 -1.32 1.77 -10.93
CA GLN A 201 -2.26 1.32 -9.90
C GLN A 201 -1.54 0.81 -8.64
N PHE A 202 -0.42 0.09 -8.78
CA PHE A 202 0.37 -0.35 -7.63
C PHE A 202 0.88 0.82 -6.78
N PHE A 203 1.25 1.93 -7.40
CA PHE A 203 1.64 3.14 -6.67
C PHE A 203 0.45 3.75 -5.93
N ARG A 204 -0.70 3.90 -6.59
CA ARG A 204 -1.89 4.51 -6.00
C ARG A 204 -2.42 3.71 -4.82
N ASP A 205 -2.43 2.38 -4.94
CA ASP A 205 -3.12 1.49 -4.00
C ASP A 205 -2.26 1.05 -2.82
N ALA A 206 -0.93 1.01 -2.99
CA ALA A 206 -0.06 0.42 -1.98
C ALA A 206 1.29 1.13 -1.81
N LEU A 207 2.06 1.32 -2.90
CA LEU A 207 3.46 1.70 -2.78
C LEU A 207 3.65 3.10 -2.21
N TYR A 208 2.78 4.04 -2.56
CA TYR A 208 2.85 5.40 -2.04
C TYR A 208 2.73 5.43 -0.50
N ASP A 209 1.83 4.65 0.06
CA ASP A 209 1.62 4.59 1.51
C ASP A 209 2.65 3.69 2.22
N ALA A 210 3.15 2.66 1.53
CA ALA A 210 4.11 1.72 2.10
C ALA A 210 5.53 2.29 2.20
N VAL A 211 5.98 3.06 1.21
CA VAL A 211 7.36 3.58 1.17
C VAL A 211 7.71 4.46 2.37
N PRO A 212 6.90 5.44 2.79
CA PRO A 212 7.15 6.18 4.02
C PRO A 212 7.24 5.28 5.25
N GLN A 213 6.36 4.29 5.38
CA GLN A 213 6.38 3.34 6.51
C GLN A 213 7.67 2.48 6.52
N VAL A 214 8.14 2.05 5.34
CA VAL A 214 9.43 1.33 5.22
C VAL A 214 10.56 2.21 5.69
N PHE A 215 10.55 3.49 5.29
CA PHE A 215 11.57 4.45 5.68
C PHE A 215 11.53 4.78 7.17
N ASP A 216 10.34 4.97 7.75
CA ASP A 216 10.15 5.19 9.18
C ASP A 216 10.68 4.02 10.01
N ARG A 217 10.39 2.78 9.60
CA ARG A 217 10.91 1.57 10.25
C ARG A 217 12.43 1.48 10.16
N PHE A 218 13.01 1.83 9.01
CA PHE A 218 14.46 1.88 8.85
C PHE A 218 15.09 2.93 9.78
N THR A 219 14.53 4.13 9.81
CA THR A 219 14.99 5.23 10.67
C THR A 219 14.87 4.84 12.14
N THR A 220 13.73 4.28 12.55
CA THR A 220 13.51 3.80 13.93
C THR A 220 14.55 2.77 14.35
N ALA A 221 14.81 1.77 13.50
CA ALA A 221 15.81 0.75 13.79
C ALA A 221 17.24 1.31 13.83
N ALA A 222 17.57 2.24 12.94
CA ALA A 222 18.86 2.92 12.92
C ALA A 222 19.05 3.79 14.17
N THR A 223 18.03 4.54 14.56
CA THR A 223 18.04 5.37 15.78
C THR A 223 18.19 4.50 17.04
N ALA A 224 17.50 3.38 17.13
CA ALA A 224 17.61 2.46 18.26
C ALA A 224 19.05 1.93 18.43
N ARG A 225 19.76 1.69 17.34
CA ARG A 225 21.15 1.16 17.39
C ARG A 225 22.21 2.24 17.53
N PHE A 226 22.09 3.37 16.82
CA PHE A 226 23.16 4.36 16.68
C PHE A 226 22.86 5.69 17.42
N GLY A 227 21.71 5.80 18.08
CA GLY A 227 21.28 6.98 18.83
C GLY A 227 20.44 7.97 18.01
N GLU A 228 19.82 8.91 18.70
CA GLU A 228 19.03 10.00 18.10
C GLU A 228 19.91 10.94 17.26
N ASP A 229 19.30 11.79 16.44
CA ASP A 229 19.94 12.72 15.48
C ASP A 229 20.69 12.05 14.31
N LEU A 230 20.42 10.78 14.01
CA LEU A 230 20.94 10.16 12.82
C LEU A 230 20.10 10.55 11.59
N ALA A 231 20.67 11.39 10.73
CA ALA A 231 20.04 11.71 9.44
C ALA A 231 20.16 10.52 8.48
N VAL A 232 19.04 9.85 8.22
CA VAL A 232 18.98 8.74 7.26
C VAL A 232 18.38 9.26 5.96
N THR A 233 19.06 8.97 4.85
CA THR A 233 18.61 9.41 3.52
C THR A 233 17.66 8.36 2.91
N PRO A 234 16.51 8.77 2.31
CA PRO A 234 15.65 7.86 1.58
C PRO A 234 16.42 7.12 0.47
N CYS A 235 16.42 5.80 0.51
CA CYS A 235 17.23 4.95 -0.37
C CYS A 235 16.42 4.20 -1.45
N VAL A 236 15.11 4.26 -1.40
CA VAL A 236 14.24 3.53 -2.35
C VAL A 236 13.85 4.44 -3.52
N ARG A 237 14.15 3.98 -4.75
CA ARG A 237 13.77 4.67 -5.99
C ARG A 237 13.18 3.66 -6.97
N PHE A 238 11.93 3.86 -7.33
CA PHE A 238 11.28 3.01 -8.32
C PHE A 238 11.69 3.36 -9.74
N HIS A 239 11.81 2.33 -10.55
CA HIS A 239 12.02 2.42 -11.99
C HIS A 239 10.88 1.68 -12.69
N SER A 240 10.66 1.95 -13.96
CA SER A 240 9.67 1.24 -14.76
C SER A 240 10.18 1.03 -16.19
N TRP A 241 10.04 -0.19 -16.66
CA TRP A 241 10.20 -0.52 -18.08
C TRP A 241 8.90 -0.33 -18.88
N ILE A 242 7.77 -0.26 -18.16
CA ILE A 242 6.43 -0.16 -18.78
C ILE A 242 6.33 1.15 -19.55
N GLY A 243 6.09 1.04 -20.87
CA GLY A 243 6.03 2.19 -21.79
C GLY A 243 7.39 2.74 -22.19
N GLY A 244 8.51 2.17 -21.72
CA GLY A 244 9.88 2.62 -22.02
C GLY A 244 10.76 1.57 -22.68
N ASP A 245 10.54 0.29 -22.37
CA ASP A 245 11.31 -0.82 -22.94
C ASP A 245 10.85 -1.11 -24.38
N ARG A 246 11.79 -1.03 -25.30
CA ARG A 246 11.57 -1.21 -26.76
C ARG A 246 12.03 -2.56 -27.28
N ASP A 247 12.54 -3.44 -26.40
CA ASP A 247 13.11 -4.71 -26.82
C ASP A 247 12.06 -5.60 -27.51
N GLY A 248 12.15 -5.65 -28.85
CA GLY A 248 11.24 -6.42 -29.69
C GLY A 248 9.77 -5.97 -29.72
N ASN A 249 9.40 -4.87 -29.07
CA ASN A 249 8.04 -4.35 -29.07
C ASN A 249 7.86 -3.09 -29.95
N PRO A 250 7.33 -3.21 -31.17
CA PRO A 250 7.16 -2.07 -32.08
C PRO A 250 6.12 -1.05 -31.60
N ASN A 251 5.29 -1.41 -30.59
CA ASN A 251 4.27 -0.50 -30.05
C ASN A 251 4.86 0.49 -29.03
N VAL A 252 6.08 0.25 -28.53
CA VAL A 252 6.76 1.18 -27.61
C VAL A 252 7.47 2.25 -28.42
N THR A 253 6.72 3.26 -28.81
CA THR A 253 7.20 4.44 -29.55
C THR A 253 7.66 5.55 -28.59
N THR A 254 8.31 6.59 -29.13
CA THR A 254 8.64 7.80 -28.36
C THR A 254 7.39 8.47 -27.77
N GLU A 255 6.28 8.38 -28.47
CA GLU A 255 5.01 8.95 -28.07
C GLU A 255 4.43 8.19 -26.87
N THR A 256 4.49 6.85 -26.90
CA THR A 256 4.09 6.00 -25.78
C THR A 256 4.94 6.27 -24.53
N THR A 257 6.26 6.43 -24.69
CA THR A 257 7.14 6.76 -23.57
C THR A 257 6.79 8.13 -22.97
N ARG A 258 6.46 9.11 -23.82
CA ARG A 258 6.02 10.44 -23.37
C ARG A 258 4.68 10.38 -22.64
N ASP A 259 3.73 9.57 -23.09
CA ASP A 259 2.45 9.33 -22.44
C ASP A 259 2.65 8.64 -21.08
N ALA A 260 3.50 7.62 -20.99
CA ALA A 260 3.84 6.94 -19.73
C ALA A 260 4.41 7.92 -18.69
N LEU A 261 5.33 8.79 -19.08
CA LEU A 261 5.89 9.83 -18.21
C LEU A 261 4.84 10.86 -17.79
N ALA A 262 3.96 11.28 -18.71
CA ALA A 262 2.90 12.23 -18.40
C ALA A 262 1.90 11.66 -17.40
N ARG A 263 1.47 10.40 -17.57
CA ARG A 263 0.57 9.71 -16.62
C ARG A 263 1.23 9.49 -15.27
N SER A 264 2.52 9.12 -15.23
CA SER A 264 3.29 8.98 -13.99
C SER A 264 3.34 10.30 -13.23
N ARG A 265 3.63 11.41 -13.93
CA ARG A 265 3.61 12.76 -13.36
C ARG A 265 2.22 13.12 -12.84
N GLN A 266 1.18 12.87 -13.61
CA GLN A 266 -0.21 13.14 -13.20
C GLN A 266 -0.58 12.35 -11.94
N ALA A 267 -0.23 11.06 -11.87
CA ALA A 267 -0.53 10.20 -10.72
C ALA A 267 0.10 10.74 -9.43
N ILE A 268 1.39 11.10 -9.46
CA ILE A 268 2.08 11.57 -8.26
C ILE A 268 1.64 12.98 -7.85
N VAL A 269 1.42 13.90 -8.79
CA VAL A 269 0.96 15.26 -8.47
C VAL A 269 -0.47 15.24 -7.91
N SER A 270 -1.35 14.37 -8.44
CA SER A 270 -2.70 14.15 -7.87
C SER A 270 -2.62 13.64 -6.44
N ARG A 271 -1.66 12.76 -6.14
CA ARG A 271 -1.47 12.27 -4.77
C ARG A 271 -0.96 13.39 -3.85
N TYR A 272 0.01 14.17 -4.27
CA TYR A 272 0.48 15.33 -3.49
C TYR A 272 -0.63 16.34 -3.22
N LEU A 273 -1.48 16.60 -4.21
CA LEU A 273 -2.67 17.44 -4.03
C LEU A 273 -3.60 16.91 -2.94
N ALA A 274 -3.90 15.62 -2.96
CA ALA A 274 -4.76 14.99 -1.96
C ALA A 274 -4.16 15.07 -0.54
N GLU A 275 -2.85 14.83 -0.39
CA GLU A 275 -2.15 14.91 0.90
C GLU A 275 -2.11 16.34 1.44
N VAL A 276 -1.77 17.32 0.59
CA VAL A 276 -1.73 18.72 0.99
C VAL A 276 -3.12 19.24 1.36
N ALA A 277 -4.16 18.85 0.61
CA ALA A 277 -5.55 19.19 0.93
C ALA A 277 -5.99 18.56 2.27
N THR A 278 -5.60 17.31 2.52
CA THR A 278 -5.86 16.62 3.80
C THR A 278 -5.14 17.32 4.97
N ALA A 279 -3.88 17.70 4.78
CA ALA A 279 -3.13 18.47 5.77
C ALA A 279 -3.80 19.83 6.05
N ALA A 280 -4.21 20.55 5.01
CA ALA A 280 -4.93 21.82 5.13
C ALA A 280 -6.23 21.67 5.92
N ALA A 281 -6.97 20.56 5.72
CA ALA A 281 -8.22 20.30 6.45
C ALA A 281 -7.99 20.00 7.95
N ARG A 282 -6.85 19.37 8.28
CA ARG A 282 -6.50 18.97 9.65
C ARG A 282 -5.88 20.09 10.47
N ILE A 283 -5.03 20.92 9.85
CA ILE A 283 -4.30 21.97 10.55
C ILE A 283 -5.21 23.18 10.76
N SER A 284 -5.49 23.51 12.06
CA SER A 284 -6.25 24.68 12.48
C SER A 284 -5.49 25.48 13.54
N ILE A 285 -4.18 25.62 13.31
CA ILE A 285 -3.32 26.40 14.21
C ILE A 285 -3.53 27.87 13.93
N THR A 286 -3.99 28.62 14.95
CA THR A 286 -4.17 30.07 14.83
C THR A 286 -2.99 30.83 15.47
N ALA A 287 -2.47 31.80 14.75
CA ALA A 287 -1.44 32.70 15.23
C ALA A 287 -1.85 33.53 16.47
N ARG A 288 -3.14 33.54 16.81
CA ARG A 288 -3.67 34.18 18.04
C ARG A 288 -3.33 33.39 19.31
N ILE A 289 -3.18 32.06 19.19
CA ILE A 289 -2.89 31.15 20.32
C ILE A 289 -1.42 30.72 20.29
N VAL A 290 -0.92 30.39 19.10
CA VAL A 290 0.49 29.99 18.90
C VAL A 290 1.18 31.10 18.10
N PRO A 291 1.99 31.96 18.74
CA PRO A 291 2.71 33.00 18.04
C PRO A 291 3.64 32.43 16.98
N VAL A 292 3.57 32.97 15.79
CA VAL A 292 4.45 32.58 14.67
C VAL A 292 5.55 33.66 14.54
N PRO A 293 6.85 33.31 14.53
CA PRO A 293 7.92 34.28 14.32
C PRO A 293 7.70 35.07 13.03
N SER A 294 8.04 36.36 13.08
CA SER A 294 7.72 37.31 11.98
C SER A 294 8.37 36.94 10.64
N ASP A 295 9.58 36.36 10.67
CA ASP A 295 10.28 35.86 9.50
C ASP A 295 9.62 34.62 8.88
N LEU A 296 9.14 33.71 9.72
CA LEU A 296 8.37 32.55 9.29
C LEU A 296 7.01 32.99 8.74
N ALA A 297 6.31 33.88 9.43
CA ALA A 297 5.04 34.44 8.96
C ALA A 297 5.18 35.09 7.57
N ALA A 298 6.26 35.86 7.35
CA ALA A 298 6.53 36.48 6.05
C ALA A 298 6.85 35.44 4.96
N ARG A 299 7.47 34.31 5.30
CA ARG A 299 7.70 33.20 4.33
C ARG A 299 6.41 32.50 4.00
N ILE A 300 5.55 32.23 4.98
CA ILE A 300 4.24 31.61 4.79
C ILE A 300 3.32 32.53 3.96
N ASP A 301 3.34 33.83 4.24
CA ASP A 301 2.56 34.82 3.49
C ASP A 301 2.91 34.83 1.99
N ARG A 302 4.20 34.69 1.65
CA ARG A 302 4.63 34.55 0.24
C ARG A 302 4.02 33.34 -0.47
N ILE A 303 3.88 32.20 0.24
CA ILE A 303 3.23 30.99 -0.32
C ILE A 303 1.76 31.28 -0.56
N THR A 304 1.07 31.86 0.43
CA THR A 304 -0.36 32.21 0.34
C THR A 304 -0.63 33.21 -0.77
N SER A 305 0.19 34.27 -0.86
CA SER A 305 0.07 35.33 -1.87
C SER A 305 0.34 34.84 -3.30
N ALA A 306 1.00 33.71 -3.48
CA ALA A 306 1.17 33.10 -4.79
C ALA A 306 -0.10 32.45 -5.35
N SER A 307 -1.14 32.27 -4.54
CA SER A 307 -2.45 31.77 -5.02
C SER A 307 -3.28 32.93 -5.61
N PRO A 308 -3.95 32.74 -6.75
CA PRO A 308 -4.88 33.74 -7.29
C PRO A 308 -6.09 33.97 -6.36
N ARG A 309 -6.32 33.08 -5.39
CA ARG A 309 -7.40 33.18 -4.39
C ARG A 309 -6.90 33.63 -3.02
N ALA A 310 -5.72 34.24 -2.93
CA ALA A 310 -5.10 34.61 -1.64
C ALA A 310 -6.04 35.40 -0.72
N ALA A 311 -6.75 36.40 -1.24
CA ALA A 311 -7.69 37.21 -0.47
C ALA A 311 -8.81 36.35 0.14
N ASP A 312 -9.39 35.41 -0.62
CA ASP A 312 -10.42 34.49 -0.14
C ASP A 312 -9.90 33.52 0.91
N LEU A 313 -8.67 33.02 0.73
CA LEU A 313 -8.03 32.10 1.67
C LEU A 313 -7.81 32.75 3.03
N ILE A 314 -7.34 34.01 3.03
CA ILE A 314 -7.14 34.82 4.24
C ILE A 314 -8.48 35.12 4.91
N ALA A 315 -9.48 35.52 4.13
CA ALA A 315 -10.81 35.86 4.65
C ALA A 315 -11.54 34.66 5.28
N ARG A 316 -11.38 33.46 4.70
CA ARG A 316 -12.01 32.23 5.20
C ARG A 316 -11.33 31.66 6.45
N ASN A 317 -10.02 31.85 6.61
CA ASN A 317 -9.24 31.25 7.67
C ASN A 317 -8.38 32.33 8.39
N PRO A 318 -8.99 33.34 9.04
CA PRO A 318 -8.28 34.48 9.58
C PRO A 318 -7.33 34.06 10.72
N GLY A 319 -6.03 34.29 10.53
CA GLY A 319 -4.98 33.95 11.50
C GLY A 319 -4.50 32.50 11.43
N GLU A 320 -5.03 31.67 10.54
CA GLU A 320 -4.58 30.28 10.34
C GLU A 320 -3.55 30.19 9.18
N LEU A 321 -2.36 30.76 9.40
CA LEU A 321 -1.35 30.97 8.37
C LEU A 321 -0.96 29.66 7.65
N PHE A 322 -0.75 28.57 8.40
CA PHE A 322 -0.39 27.27 7.85
C PHE A 322 -1.49 26.70 6.93
N ARG A 323 -2.76 26.80 7.35
CA ARG A 323 -3.89 26.34 6.52
C ARG A 323 -4.02 27.16 5.24
N GLN A 324 -3.85 28.49 5.33
CA GLN A 324 -3.86 29.38 4.17
C GLN A 324 -2.77 28.95 3.15
N ALA A 325 -1.54 28.76 3.63
CA ALA A 325 -0.43 28.35 2.78
C ALA A 325 -0.63 26.95 2.16
N LEU A 326 -1.06 25.95 2.95
CA LEU A 326 -1.34 24.61 2.43
C LEU A 326 -2.46 24.64 1.37
N THR A 327 -3.50 25.46 1.59
CA THR A 327 -4.57 25.60 0.59
C THR A 327 -4.04 26.28 -0.69
N ALA A 328 -3.18 27.28 -0.56
CA ALA A 328 -2.54 27.93 -1.72
C ALA A 328 -1.60 26.94 -2.47
N MET A 329 -0.89 26.07 -1.74
CA MET A 329 -0.10 24.99 -2.35
C MET A 329 -0.98 24.00 -3.11
N ALA A 330 -2.14 23.62 -2.55
CA ALA A 330 -3.11 22.77 -3.23
C ALA A 330 -3.64 23.42 -4.52
N ASP A 331 -3.96 24.71 -4.50
CA ASP A 331 -4.36 25.46 -5.70
C ASP A 331 -3.25 25.42 -6.78
N ARG A 332 -1.99 25.58 -6.38
CA ARG A 332 -0.85 25.51 -7.33
C ARG A 332 -0.61 24.11 -7.87
N LEU A 333 -0.81 23.05 -7.06
CA LEU A 333 -0.75 21.67 -7.52
C LEU A 333 -1.87 21.37 -8.51
N GLN A 334 -3.08 21.86 -8.25
CA GLN A 334 -4.20 21.75 -9.19
C GLN A 334 -3.89 22.46 -10.53
N ALA A 335 -3.40 23.69 -10.46
CA ALA A 335 -3.00 24.43 -11.65
C ALA A 335 -1.87 23.72 -12.43
N THR A 336 -0.99 22.99 -11.74
CA THR A 336 0.05 22.14 -12.37
C THR A 336 -0.56 20.95 -13.10
N LEU A 337 -1.61 20.35 -12.57
CA LEU A 337 -2.36 19.26 -13.23
C LEU A 337 -3.11 19.75 -14.46
N ASP A 338 -3.72 20.92 -14.36
CA ASP A 338 -4.53 21.52 -15.42
C ASP A 338 -3.68 22.15 -16.55
N GLY A 339 -2.36 22.18 -16.37
CA GLY A 339 -1.47 22.86 -17.33
C GLY A 339 -1.61 24.38 -17.34
N ALA A 340 -2.22 24.96 -16.31
CA ALA A 340 -2.53 26.38 -16.18
C ALA A 340 -1.47 27.16 -15.38
N GLY A 341 -0.22 26.70 -15.34
CA GLY A 341 0.83 27.26 -14.51
C GLY A 341 1.11 26.39 -13.27
N GLY A 342 1.18 26.99 -12.08
CA GLY A 342 1.42 26.23 -10.86
C GLY A 342 2.90 25.99 -10.55
N TYR A 343 3.28 24.79 -10.09
CA TYR A 343 4.67 24.46 -9.81
C TYR A 343 5.43 24.09 -11.07
N THR A 344 6.52 24.80 -11.35
CA THR A 344 7.37 24.57 -12.51
C THR A 344 8.40 23.46 -12.28
N SER A 345 8.70 23.14 -11.02
CA SER A 345 9.64 22.09 -10.63
C SER A 345 9.30 21.51 -9.27
N VAL A 346 9.79 20.28 -9.02
CA VAL A 346 9.71 19.63 -7.70
C VAL A 346 10.42 20.46 -6.64
N SER A 347 11.54 21.10 -6.97
CA SER A 347 12.30 21.92 -6.04
C SER A 347 11.50 23.11 -5.51
N HIS A 348 10.67 23.73 -6.34
CA HIS A 348 9.80 24.82 -5.88
C HIS A 348 8.74 24.32 -4.90
N PHE A 349 8.12 23.17 -5.17
CA PHE A 349 7.16 22.54 -4.26
C PHE A 349 7.82 22.17 -2.92
N LEU A 350 9.00 21.54 -2.96
CA LEU A 350 9.76 21.17 -1.77
C LEU A 350 10.21 22.39 -0.96
N THR A 351 10.53 23.50 -1.59
CA THR A 351 10.88 24.75 -0.89
C THR A 351 9.69 25.28 -0.09
N ASP A 352 8.51 25.30 -0.69
CA ASP A 352 7.30 25.73 0.01
C ASP A 352 6.97 24.77 1.17
N LEU A 353 7.06 23.45 0.94
CA LEU A 353 6.79 22.43 1.97
C LEU A 353 7.74 22.56 3.16
N ARG A 354 9.06 22.66 2.91
CA ARG A 354 10.07 22.85 3.97
C ARG A 354 9.92 24.17 4.75
N THR A 355 9.23 25.15 4.17
CA THR A 355 8.91 26.39 4.89
C THR A 355 7.87 26.15 5.98
N LEU A 356 7.03 25.13 5.82
CA LEU A 356 5.97 24.77 6.76
C LEU A 356 6.39 23.70 7.77
N GLU A 357 7.50 23.02 7.55
CA GLU A 357 8.15 22.07 8.45
C GLU A 357 8.86 22.80 9.61
#